data_5ccb7f1dfbab5480456dd40f75b67756
#
_entry.id   5ccb7f1dfbab5480456dd40f75b67756
#
_cell.length_a   1.000
_cell.length_b   1.000
_cell.length_c   1.000
_cell.angle_alpha   90.00
_cell.angle_beta   90.00
_cell.angle_gamma   90.00
#
_symmetry.space_group_name_H-M   'P 1'
#
loop_
_entity.id
_entity.type
_entity.pdbx_description
1 polymer ?
#
loop_
_entity_poly.entity_id
_entity_poly.type
_entity_poly.pdbx_seq_one_letter_code
_entity_poly.pdbx_strand_id
1 'polypeptide(L)'
;MTRILGIDPGSQRTGVGIIDVAPDGKCTHVHHQPLVLLGAESFPLRLRLLLDGLWALVEEYRPDEVAIEEVFLSNNPMSALKLGQARGAAIGAVVARDLPVSEYAARQVKLALVGTGGADKAQVQHMVGMLLNLQGKLQADAADALAVAITHAHVRASTKRLGVDARAAWGRR
;
A
#
# COMPACT_ATOMS: atom_id res chain seq x y z
N MET A 1 -15.93 -11.25 0.86
CA MET A 1 -15.03 -10.31 1.53
C MET A 1 -13.71 -10.37 0.79
N THR A 2 -13.05 -9.27 0.55
CA THR A 2 -11.75 -9.21 -0.16
C THR A 2 -10.74 -8.58 0.77
N ARG A 3 -9.60 -9.25 0.99
CA ARG A 3 -8.50 -8.73 1.82
C ARG A 3 -7.47 -8.02 0.95
N ILE A 4 -7.15 -6.79 1.28
CA ILE A 4 -6.22 -5.95 0.54
C ILE A 4 -5.03 -5.63 1.41
N LEU A 5 -3.82 -5.89 0.89
CA LEU A 5 -2.56 -5.44 1.46
C LEU A 5 -2.14 -4.14 0.77
N GLY A 6 -2.08 -3.04 1.52
CA GLY A 6 -1.49 -1.79 1.09
C GLY A 6 -0.02 -1.70 1.46
N ILE A 7 0.80 -1.19 0.56
CA ILE A 7 2.25 -1.02 0.75
C ILE A 7 2.63 0.41 0.39
N ASP A 8 3.30 1.09 1.31
CA ASP A 8 3.99 2.36 1.08
C ASP A 8 5.50 2.10 1.13
N PRO A 9 6.18 1.97 -0.05
CA PRO A 9 7.57 1.57 -0.10
C PRO A 9 8.52 2.65 0.42
N GLY A 10 9.48 2.25 1.23
CA GLY A 10 10.57 3.11 1.67
C GLY A 10 11.89 2.34 1.81
N SER A 11 13.02 3.00 1.60
CA SER A 11 14.35 2.38 1.67
C SER A 11 14.88 2.18 3.10
N GLN A 12 14.23 2.77 4.08
CA GLN A 12 14.56 2.67 5.51
C GLN A 12 13.43 2.05 6.31
N ARG A 13 12.21 2.32 5.92
CA ARG A 13 10.97 1.77 6.47
C ARG A 13 9.99 1.62 5.33
N THR A 14 9.23 0.55 5.33
CA THR A 14 8.11 0.33 4.41
C THR A 14 6.85 0.21 5.24
N GLY A 15 5.88 1.07 4.99
CA GLY A 15 4.57 0.96 5.61
C GLY A 15 3.78 -0.21 5.04
N VAL A 16 3.08 -0.93 5.89
CA VAL A 16 2.10 -1.95 5.48
C VAL A 16 0.80 -1.76 6.21
N GLY A 17 -0.31 -1.97 5.50
CA GLY A 17 -1.65 -1.88 6.04
C GLY A 17 -2.58 -2.90 5.40
N ILE A 18 -3.36 -3.61 6.20
CA ILE A 18 -4.26 -4.66 5.72
C ILE A 18 -5.68 -4.31 6.13
N ILE A 19 -6.58 -4.38 5.16
CA ILE A 19 -8.01 -4.16 5.37
C ILE A 19 -8.83 -5.30 4.76
N ASP A 20 -9.99 -5.55 5.33
CA ASP A 20 -11.04 -6.36 4.72
C ASP A 20 -12.11 -5.46 4.11
N VAL A 21 -12.52 -5.77 2.88
CA VAL A 21 -13.54 -5.04 2.14
C VAL A 21 -14.76 -5.93 1.98
N ALA A 22 -15.87 -5.51 2.57
CA ALA A 22 -17.14 -6.20 2.47
C ALA A 22 -17.79 -6.00 1.08
N PRO A 23 -18.79 -6.82 0.68
CA PRO A 23 -19.46 -6.67 -0.61
C PRO A 23 -20.13 -5.32 -0.84
N ASP A 24 -20.54 -4.63 0.22
CA ASP A 24 -21.12 -3.28 0.22
C ASP A 24 -20.07 -2.17 0.09
N GLY A 25 -18.77 -2.52 0.12
CA GLY A 25 -17.65 -1.59 0.03
C GLY A 25 -17.14 -1.08 1.37
N LYS A 26 -17.72 -1.51 2.50
CA LYS A 26 -17.24 -1.15 3.84
C LYS A 26 -15.86 -1.74 4.08
N CYS A 27 -14.92 -0.87 4.47
CA CYS A 27 -13.56 -1.26 4.86
C CYS A 27 -13.48 -1.50 6.37
N THR A 28 -12.81 -2.58 6.75
CA THR A 28 -12.53 -2.91 8.16
C THR A 28 -11.03 -3.10 8.32
N HIS A 29 -10.45 -2.49 9.32
CA HIS A 29 -9.04 -2.66 9.66
C HIS A 29 -8.75 -4.09 10.13
N VAL A 30 -7.64 -4.65 9.63
CA VAL A 30 -7.13 -5.97 10.03
C VAL A 30 -5.79 -5.81 10.74
N HIS A 31 -4.81 -5.16 10.08
CA HIS A 31 -3.46 -5.01 10.61
C HIS A 31 -2.76 -3.79 10.00
N HIS A 32 -1.80 -3.22 10.71
CA HIS A 32 -0.86 -2.25 10.17
C HIS A 32 0.43 -2.23 10.96
N GLN A 33 1.54 -2.03 10.28
CA GLN A 33 2.86 -1.83 10.91
C GLN A 33 3.86 -1.24 9.93
N PRO A 34 4.93 -0.59 10.40
CA PRO A 34 6.11 -0.35 9.60
C PRO A 34 7.02 -1.57 9.60
N LEU A 35 7.53 -1.96 8.44
CA LEU A 35 8.68 -2.85 8.31
C LEU A 35 9.95 -2.00 8.44
N VAL A 36 10.67 -2.13 9.54
CA VAL A 36 11.90 -1.36 9.81
C VAL A 36 13.09 -2.07 9.19
N LEU A 37 13.75 -1.42 8.23
CA LEU A 37 14.85 -1.99 7.44
C LEU A 37 16.23 -1.51 7.90
N LEU A 38 16.27 -0.49 8.77
CA LEU A 38 17.51 0.18 9.21
C LEU A 38 18.44 -0.70 10.04
N GLY A 39 17.96 -1.83 10.59
CA GLY A 39 18.77 -2.76 11.38
C GLY A 39 19.74 -3.61 10.57
N ALA A 40 19.65 -3.61 9.23
CA ALA A 40 20.54 -4.39 8.38
C ALA A 40 21.84 -3.63 8.07
N GLU A 41 22.96 -4.38 8.08
CA GLU A 41 24.33 -3.83 7.88
C GLU A 41 24.54 -3.26 6.46
N SER A 42 23.82 -3.75 5.46
CA SER A 42 23.95 -3.32 4.07
C SER A 42 22.59 -3.10 3.40
N PHE A 43 22.57 -2.35 2.31
CA PHE A 43 21.33 -2.12 1.57
C PHE A 43 20.74 -3.40 0.94
N PRO A 44 21.52 -4.33 0.37
CA PRO A 44 20.98 -5.62 -0.07
C PRO A 44 20.29 -6.42 1.07
N LEU A 45 20.87 -6.41 2.27
CA LEU A 45 20.24 -7.04 3.44
C LEU A 45 18.96 -6.34 3.89
N ARG A 46 18.83 -5.03 3.67
CA ARG A 46 17.54 -4.32 3.87
C ARG A 46 16.47 -4.81 2.92
N LEU A 47 16.83 -5.03 1.64
CA LEU A 47 15.90 -5.62 0.67
C LEU A 47 15.49 -7.04 1.08
N ARG A 48 16.42 -7.83 1.65
CA ARG A 48 16.12 -9.14 2.22
C ARG A 48 15.11 -9.05 3.36
N LEU A 49 15.32 -8.14 4.32
CA LEU A 49 14.37 -7.91 5.42
C LEU A 49 12.99 -7.50 4.92
N LEU A 50 12.94 -6.68 3.88
CA LEU A 50 11.68 -6.28 3.24
C LEU A 50 10.94 -7.49 2.66
N LEU A 51 11.63 -8.34 1.89
CA LEU A 51 11.06 -9.56 1.33
C LEU A 51 10.53 -10.49 2.41
N ASP A 52 11.38 -10.81 3.39
CA ASP A 52 11.03 -11.73 4.48
C ASP A 52 9.82 -11.20 5.27
N GLY A 53 9.78 -9.88 5.56
CA GLY A 53 8.66 -9.25 6.24
C GLY A 53 7.36 -9.29 5.45
N LEU A 54 7.40 -9.01 4.14
CA LEU A 54 6.23 -9.09 3.28
C LEU A 54 5.74 -10.54 3.12
N TRP A 55 6.63 -11.50 2.98
CA TRP A 55 6.25 -12.92 2.89
C TRP A 55 5.59 -13.41 4.18
N ALA A 56 6.11 -13.04 5.34
CA ALA A 56 5.48 -13.38 6.62
C ALA A 56 4.05 -12.82 6.70
N LEU A 57 3.84 -11.56 6.29
CA LEU A 57 2.50 -10.95 6.27
C LEU A 57 1.56 -11.62 5.26
N VAL A 58 2.06 -11.98 4.08
CA VAL A 58 1.26 -12.70 3.08
C VAL A 58 0.85 -14.08 3.58
N GLU A 59 1.74 -14.80 4.26
CA GLU A 59 1.44 -16.12 4.83
C GLU A 59 0.45 -16.04 6.00
N GLU A 60 0.61 -15.05 6.89
CA GLU A 60 -0.24 -14.87 8.07
C GLU A 60 -1.64 -14.37 7.70
N TYR A 61 -1.71 -13.33 6.88
CA TYR A 61 -2.98 -12.63 6.60
C TYR A 61 -3.66 -13.07 5.31
N ARG A 62 -2.95 -13.71 4.39
CA ARG A 62 -3.47 -14.23 3.11
C ARG A 62 -4.29 -13.20 2.34
N PRO A 63 -3.69 -12.06 1.94
CA PRO A 63 -4.40 -11.06 1.14
C PRO A 63 -4.78 -11.61 -0.23
N ASP A 64 -5.89 -11.12 -0.77
CA ASP A 64 -6.35 -11.46 -2.12
C ASP A 64 -5.73 -10.56 -3.18
N GLU A 65 -5.47 -9.29 -2.83
CA GLU A 65 -5.02 -8.23 -3.73
C GLU A 65 -4.00 -7.33 -3.01
N VAL A 66 -3.09 -6.73 -3.78
CA VAL A 66 -2.09 -5.79 -3.27
C VAL A 66 -2.25 -4.44 -3.93
N ALA A 67 -2.15 -3.38 -3.15
CA ALA A 67 -2.08 -2.00 -3.59
C ALA A 67 -0.76 -1.38 -3.16
N ILE A 68 -0.03 -0.72 -4.06
CA ILE A 68 1.26 -0.11 -3.77
C ILE A 68 1.30 1.33 -4.25
N GLU A 69 1.93 2.21 -3.45
CA GLU A 69 2.13 3.60 -3.87
C GLU A 69 3.21 3.71 -4.94
N GLU A 70 2.93 4.52 -5.98
CA GLU A 70 3.93 4.96 -6.93
C GLU A 70 4.84 5.99 -6.26
N VAL A 71 6.15 5.78 -6.38
CA VAL A 71 7.12 6.72 -5.84
C VAL A 71 7.58 7.69 -6.92
N PHE A 72 7.64 8.98 -6.57
CA PHE A 72 8.20 10.01 -7.42
C PHE A 72 9.68 10.24 -7.11
N LEU A 73 10.42 10.74 -8.10
CA LEU A 73 11.83 11.07 -7.97
C LEU A 73 12.03 12.07 -6.82
N SER A 74 12.90 11.72 -5.89
CA SER A 74 13.42 12.68 -4.89
C SER A 74 14.48 13.57 -5.54
N ASN A 75 14.74 14.74 -4.94
CA ASN A 75 15.81 15.64 -5.38
C ASN A 75 17.22 15.02 -5.24
N ASN A 76 17.35 13.90 -4.52
CA ASN A 76 18.60 13.16 -4.37
C ASN A 76 18.54 11.87 -5.21
N PRO A 77 19.38 11.76 -6.29
CA PRO A 77 19.37 10.60 -7.17
C PRO A 77 19.64 9.27 -6.46
N MET A 78 20.57 9.25 -5.48
CA MET A 78 20.89 8.02 -4.73
C MET A 78 19.74 7.56 -3.85
N SER A 79 19.01 8.50 -3.26
CA SER A 79 17.80 8.18 -2.49
C SER A 79 16.69 7.66 -3.40
N ALA A 80 16.54 8.26 -4.58
CA ALA A 80 15.57 7.81 -5.59
C ALA A 80 15.88 6.38 -6.07
N LEU A 81 17.16 6.06 -6.34
CA LEU A 81 17.59 4.71 -6.74
C LEU A 81 17.28 3.68 -5.65
N LYS A 82 17.65 3.96 -4.39
CA LYS A 82 17.36 3.06 -3.26
C LYS A 82 15.87 2.86 -3.06
N LEU A 83 15.07 3.91 -3.20
CA LEU A 83 13.62 3.84 -3.10
C LEU A 83 13.01 2.99 -4.23
N GLY A 84 13.47 3.19 -5.47
CA GLY A 84 13.06 2.39 -6.62
C GLY A 84 13.41 0.91 -6.46
N GLN A 85 14.60 0.59 -5.93
CA GLN A 85 15.01 -0.78 -5.63
C GLN A 85 14.15 -1.40 -4.52
N ALA A 86 13.85 -0.67 -3.45
CA ALA A 86 12.96 -1.15 -2.38
C ALA A 86 11.54 -1.41 -2.91
N ARG A 87 11.01 -0.49 -3.73
CA ARG A 87 9.71 -0.66 -4.37
C ARG A 87 9.68 -1.86 -5.31
N GLY A 88 10.69 -2.03 -6.15
CA GLY A 88 10.83 -3.20 -7.03
C GLY A 88 10.90 -4.51 -6.26
N ALA A 89 11.64 -4.53 -5.15
CA ALA A 89 11.71 -5.68 -4.24
C ALA A 89 10.35 -6.00 -3.62
N ALA A 90 9.59 -4.98 -3.19
CA ALA A 90 8.24 -5.16 -2.64
C ALA A 90 7.28 -5.76 -3.67
N ILE A 91 7.28 -5.23 -4.91
CA ILE A 91 6.47 -5.77 -6.00
C ILE A 91 6.87 -7.22 -6.29
N GLY A 92 8.17 -7.49 -6.44
CA GLY A 92 8.68 -8.83 -6.70
C GLY A 92 8.29 -9.83 -5.62
N ALA A 93 8.34 -9.42 -4.34
CA ALA A 93 7.97 -10.28 -3.20
C ALA A 93 6.50 -10.76 -3.28
N VAL A 94 5.58 -9.88 -3.63
CA VAL A 94 4.14 -10.20 -3.66
C VAL A 94 3.72 -10.88 -4.97
N VAL A 95 4.32 -10.48 -6.10
CA VAL A 95 4.08 -11.14 -7.39
C VAL A 95 4.61 -12.57 -7.41
N ALA A 96 5.73 -12.85 -6.73
CA ALA A 96 6.24 -14.20 -6.55
C ALA A 96 5.31 -15.13 -5.73
N ARG A 97 4.26 -14.58 -5.13
CA ARG A 97 3.18 -15.30 -4.42
C ARG A 97 1.86 -15.24 -5.20
N ASP A 98 1.90 -14.96 -6.51
CA ASP A 98 0.76 -14.88 -7.42
C ASP A 98 -0.30 -13.83 -7.03
N LEU A 99 0.10 -12.80 -6.25
CA LEU A 99 -0.79 -11.73 -5.84
C LEU A 99 -0.86 -10.64 -6.93
N PRO A 100 -2.07 -10.24 -7.36
CA PRO A 100 -2.24 -9.13 -8.27
C PRO A 100 -1.89 -7.81 -7.56
N VAL A 101 -1.14 -6.94 -8.25
CA VAL A 101 -0.69 -5.65 -7.74
C VAL A 101 -1.32 -4.52 -8.53
N SER A 102 -1.88 -3.54 -7.82
CA SER A 102 -2.38 -2.28 -8.40
C SER A 102 -1.56 -1.11 -7.85
N GLU A 103 -1.20 -0.19 -8.71
CA GLU A 103 -0.31 0.93 -8.41
C GLU A 103 -1.10 2.24 -8.36
N TYR A 104 -0.81 3.12 -7.39
CA TYR A 104 -1.52 4.38 -7.17
C TYR A 104 -0.56 5.52 -6.93
N ALA A 105 -0.69 6.59 -7.70
CA ALA A 105 0.02 7.84 -7.45
C ALA A 105 -0.49 8.53 -6.18
N ALA A 106 0.39 9.21 -5.43
CA ALA A 106 0.04 9.95 -4.22
C ALA A 106 -1.14 10.92 -4.41
N ARG A 107 -1.25 11.56 -5.58
CA ARG A 107 -2.38 12.44 -5.91
C ARG A 107 -3.70 11.68 -6.02
N GLN A 108 -3.68 10.46 -6.55
CA GLN A 108 -4.87 9.60 -6.64
C GLN A 108 -5.34 9.18 -5.25
N VAL A 109 -4.40 8.83 -4.36
CA VAL A 109 -4.68 8.48 -2.96
C VAL A 109 -5.37 9.65 -2.25
N LYS A 110 -4.80 10.87 -2.35
CA LYS A 110 -5.39 12.08 -1.76
C LYS A 110 -6.80 12.36 -2.29
N LEU A 111 -6.98 12.26 -3.59
CA LEU A 111 -8.27 12.49 -4.24
C LEU A 111 -9.32 11.45 -3.78
N ALA A 112 -8.94 10.19 -3.69
CA ALA A 112 -9.85 9.10 -3.32
C ALA A 112 -10.30 9.16 -1.85
N LEU A 113 -9.44 9.64 -0.94
CA LEU A 113 -9.76 9.71 0.49
C LEU A 113 -10.38 11.03 0.91
N VAL A 114 -9.85 12.16 0.40
CA VAL A 114 -10.20 13.51 0.88
C VAL A 114 -11.02 14.30 -0.14
N GLY A 115 -11.12 13.80 -1.38
CA GLY A 115 -11.83 14.48 -2.46
C GLY A 115 -11.02 15.59 -3.15
N THR A 116 -9.76 15.83 -2.74
CA THR A 116 -8.87 16.80 -3.38
C THR A 116 -7.44 16.25 -3.45
N GLY A 117 -6.81 16.38 -4.62
CA GLY A 117 -5.42 15.96 -4.83
C GLY A 117 -4.38 16.84 -4.13
N GLY A 118 -4.78 18.00 -3.61
CA GLY A 118 -3.96 18.93 -2.84
C GLY A 118 -4.00 18.71 -1.33
N ALA A 119 -4.69 17.68 -0.83
CA ALA A 119 -4.77 17.38 0.59
C ALA A 119 -3.38 17.23 1.23
N ASP A 120 -3.23 17.74 2.45
CA ASP A 120 -2.02 17.52 3.23
C ASP A 120 -1.99 16.14 3.89
N LYS A 121 -0.83 15.76 4.45
CA LYS A 121 -0.63 14.45 5.06
C LYS A 121 -1.53 14.25 6.30
N ALA A 122 -1.74 15.29 7.08
CA ALA A 122 -2.57 15.21 8.29
C ALA A 122 -4.05 14.95 7.94
N GLN A 123 -4.55 15.56 6.88
CA GLN A 123 -5.92 15.33 6.38
C GLN A 123 -6.11 13.88 5.91
N VAL A 124 -5.13 13.31 5.18
CA VAL A 124 -5.17 11.92 4.74
C VAL A 124 -5.17 10.97 5.94
N GLN A 125 -4.27 11.17 6.90
CA GLN A 125 -4.18 10.34 8.12
C GLN A 125 -5.46 10.42 8.96
N HIS A 126 -6.04 11.60 9.12
CA HIS A 126 -7.30 11.79 9.81
C HIS A 126 -8.44 11.01 9.13
N MET A 127 -8.53 11.09 7.80
CA MET A 127 -9.54 10.37 7.03
C MET A 127 -9.38 8.85 7.13
N VAL A 128 -8.15 8.33 7.10
CA VAL A 128 -7.86 6.90 7.33
C VAL A 128 -8.37 6.46 8.70
N GLY A 129 -8.07 7.24 9.75
CA GLY A 129 -8.55 6.96 11.10
C GLY A 129 -10.08 6.90 11.18
N MET A 130 -10.76 7.85 10.55
CA MET A 130 -12.24 7.88 10.53
C MET A 130 -12.83 6.70 9.73
N LEU A 131 -12.32 6.42 8.53
CA LEU A 131 -12.86 5.36 7.66
C LEU A 131 -12.70 3.96 8.26
N LEU A 132 -11.62 3.75 9.01
CA LEU A 132 -11.32 2.46 9.65
C LEU A 132 -11.69 2.42 11.15
N ASN A 133 -12.27 3.50 11.68
CA ASN A 133 -12.63 3.65 13.10
C ASN A 133 -11.46 3.35 14.04
N LEU A 134 -10.25 3.84 13.68
CA LEU A 134 -9.05 3.64 14.48
C LEU A 134 -8.94 4.70 15.58
N GLN A 135 -8.60 4.26 16.79
CA GLN A 135 -8.36 5.14 17.93
C GLN A 135 -6.87 5.45 18.08
N GLY A 136 -6.57 6.69 18.47
CA GLY A 136 -5.19 7.11 18.72
C GLY A 136 -4.43 7.58 17.47
N LYS A 137 -3.13 7.85 17.66
CA LYS A 137 -2.25 8.38 16.61
C LYS A 137 -1.66 7.25 15.78
N LEU A 138 -1.98 7.21 14.49
CA LEU A 138 -1.35 6.31 13.53
C LEU A 138 0.10 6.71 13.26
N GLN A 139 0.99 5.74 13.12
CA GLN A 139 2.32 5.99 12.55
C GLN A 139 2.17 6.38 11.08
N ALA A 140 2.98 7.32 10.63
CA ALA A 140 2.86 7.92 9.31
C ALA A 140 2.93 6.87 8.18
N ASP A 141 3.98 6.02 8.19
CA ASP A 141 4.20 5.02 7.14
C ASP A 141 3.05 3.99 7.06
N ALA A 142 2.54 3.57 8.22
CA ALA A 142 1.40 2.64 8.30
C ALA A 142 0.09 3.31 7.84
N ALA A 143 -0.11 4.59 8.17
CA ALA A 143 -1.27 5.34 7.71
C ALA A 143 -1.27 5.53 6.19
N ASP A 144 -0.11 5.79 5.59
CA ASP A 144 0.05 5.94 4.15
C ASP A 144 -0.25 4.59 3.45
N ALA A 145 0.21 3.47 3.98
CA ALA A 145 -0.10 2.13 3.45
C ALA A 145 -1.61 1.79 3.56
N LEU A 146 -2.26 2.11 4.68
CA LEU A 146 -3.72 1.96 4.81
C LEU A 146 -4.47 2.86 3.83
N ALA A 147 -3.99 4.09 3.59
CA ALA A 147 -4.57 5.00 2.60
C ALA A 147 -4.56 4.41 1.19
N VAL A 148 -3.45 3.78 0.79
CA VAL A 148 -3.33 3.08 -0.49
C VAL A 148 -4.31 1.91 -0.58
N ALA A 149 -4.44 1.10 0.48
CA ALA A 149 -5.38 -0.02 0.53
C ALA A 149 -6.85 0.44 0.39
N ILE A 150 -7.25 1.52 1.09
CA ILE A 150 -8.60 2.10 0.98
C ILE A 150 -8.84 2.67 -0.42
N THR A 151 -7.85 3.33 -1.01
CA THR A 151 -7.93 3.82 -2.39
C THR A 151 -8.24 2.69 -3.35
N HIS A 152 -7.54 1.56 -3.23
CA HIS A 152 -7.80 0.38 -4.04
C HIS A 152 -9.22 -0.16 -3.85
N ALA A 153 -9.71 -0.21 -2.61
CA ALA A 153 -11.09 -0.61 -2.33
C ALA A 153 -12.13 0.28 -3.05
N HIS A 154 -11.93 1.60 -3.04
CA HIS A 154 -12.82 2.56 -3.72
C HIS A 154 -12.77 2.41 -5.25
N VAL A 155 -11.57 2.28 -5.82
CA VAL A 155 -11.40 2.07 -7.28
C VAL A 155 -12.05 0.76 -7.69
N ARG A 156 -11.81 -0.32 -6.95
CA ARG A 156 -12.39 -1.64 -7.19
C ARG A 156 -13.92 -1.60 -7.19
N ALA A 157 -14.52 -0.91 -6.20
CA ALA A 157 -15.97 -0.75 -6.13
C ALA A 157 -16.53 0.00 -7.34
N SER A 158 -15.83 1.05 -7.79
CA SER A 158 -16.22 1.84 -8.96
C SER A 158 -16.11 1.03 -10.27
N THR A 159 -15.00 0.29 -10.43
CA THR A 159 -14.77 -0.57 -11.62
C THR A 159 -15.82 -1.67 -11.72
N LYS A 160 -16.18 -2.29 -10.58
CA LYS A 160 -17.22 -3.30 -10.53
C LYS A 160 -18.60 -2.76 -10.94
N ARG A 161 -18.94 -1.51 -10.51
CA ARG A 161 -20.19 -0.84 -10.91
C ARG A 161 -20.24 -0.53 -12.41
N LEU A 162 -19.09 -0.26 -13.03
CA LEU A 162 -18.96 0.02 -14.45
C LEU A 162 -18.83 -1.25 -15.31
N GLY A 163 -18.85 -2.44 -14.72
CA GLY A 163 -18.73 -3.73 -15.43
C GLY A 163 -17.34 -3.96 -16.04
N VAL A 164 -16.31 -3.23 -15.59
CA VAL A 164 -14.93 -3.40 -16.04
C VAL A 164 -14.20 -4.34 -15.08
N ASP A 165 -13.63 -5.43 -15.61
CA ASP A 165 -12.81 -6.33 -14.78
C ASP A 165 -11.44 -5.68 -14.51
N ALA A 166 -11.16 -5.37 -13.25
CA ALA A 166 -9.89 -4.78 -12.82
C ALA A 166 -8.68 -5.69 -13.17
N ARG A 167 -8.86 -7.01 -13.20
CA ARG A 167 -7.82 -7.97 -13.63
C ARG A 167 -7.54 -7.87 -15.13
N ALA A 168 -8.55 -7.59 -15.96
CA ALA A 168 -8.38 -7.42 -17.41
C ALA A 168 -7.63 -6.14 -17.79
N ALA A 169 -7.62 -5.13 -16.94
CA ALA A 169 -6.87 -3.90 -17.14
C ALA A 169 -5.37 -4.07 -16.87
N TRP A 170 -4.98 -5.01 -16.02
CA TRP A 170 -3.58 -5.25 -15.63
C TRP A 170 -2.75 -6.00 -16.70
N GLY A 171 -3.38 -6.83 -17.50
CA GLY A 171 -2.71 -7.64 -18.54
C GLY A 171 -2.53 -6.97 -19.92
N ARG A 172 -2.87 -5.68 -20.07
CA ARG A 172 -2.90 -4.99 -21.38
C ARG A 172 -1.89 -3.85 -21.54
N ARG A 173 -0.73 -3.91 -20.91
CA ARG A 173 0.38 -2.97 -21.21
C ARG A 173 1.61 -3.72 -21.66
#